data_c8191021c513bf30f380d0d436f934d9
#
_entry.id   c8191021c513bf30f380d0d436f934d9
#
_cell.length_a   1.000
_cell.length_b   1.000
_cell.length_c   1.000
_cell.angle_alpha   90.00
_cell.angle_beta   90.00
_cell.angle_gamma   90.00
#
_symmetry.space_group_name_H-M   'P 1'
#
loop_
_entity.id
_entity.type
_entity.pdbx_description
1 polymer ?
#
loop_
_entity_poly.entity_id
_entity_poly.type
_entity_poly.pdbx_seq_one_letter_code
_entity_poly.pdbx_strand_id
1 'polypeptide(L)'
;MSAQPKPIQAVLFDLDDTLLDWSGQQNRIAAINRPHFDKLYGYLAAEGHSLPDRDVFFHSYFDVVKNAWNEAKKDWTAVNFAQTLQTNFTLFGLDITRIDMEAALHAYDWQATPEVTLYQDTIPVLDTLRRQQYKIGLITNSMMPMWMRDIELRAYGILDYFDVRLTSGDIGFMKPHPAIYEQALSLLHVDAARAVFVGDRPANDIAGANAVGLVSVLMSPPHLHHEIEDIQPDFIITQLGELLPLLESLQNG
;
A
#
# COMPACT_ATOMS: atom_id res chain seq x y z
N MET A 1 -10.86 25.64 29.46
CA MET A 1 -11.90 25.38 28.44
C MET A 1 -11.37 24.27 27.57
N SER A 2 -11.88 23.04 27.71
CA SER A 2 -11.53 21.94 26.78
C SER A 2 -12.11 22.29 25.43
N ALA A 3 -11.25 22.37 24.41
CA ALA A 3 -11.72 22.53 23.04
C ALA A 3 -12.63 21.33 22.72
N GLN A 4 -13.84 21.61 22.22
CA GLN A 4 -14.69 20.52 21.72
C GLN A 4 -13.94 19.78 20.62
N PRO A 5 -14.00 18.43 20.59
CA PRO A 5 -13.38 17.66 19.53
C PRO A 5 -13.91 18.13 18.16
N LYS A 6 -13.00 18.38 17.25
CA LYS A 6 -13.37 18.79 15.89
C LYS A 6 -13.94 17.56 15.17
N PRO A 7 -15.05 17.68 14.43
CA PRO A 7 -15.65 16.53 13.75
C PRO A 7 -14.67 15.89 12.75
N ILE A 8 -14.63 14.57 12.72
CA ILE A 8 -13.85 13.80 11.74
C ILE A 8 -14.35 14.09 10.32
N GLN A 9 -13.45 14.30 9.39
CA GLN A 9 -13.74 14.65 8.01
C GLN A 9 -13.18 13.65 6.99
N ALA A 10 -12.16 12.89 7.38
CA ALA A 10 -11.52 11.94 6.50
C ALA A 10 -11.24 10.62 7.20
N VAL A 11 -11.27 9.55 6.39
CA VAL A 11 -10.78 8.22 6.78
C VAL A 11 -9.75 7.79 5.76
N LEU A 12 -8.55 7.47 6.25
CA LEU A 12 -7.46 6.94 5.45
C LEU A 12 -7.29 5.46 5.79
N PHE A 13 -7.03 4.67 4.78
CA PHE A 13 -6.87 3.22 4.91
C PHE A 13 -5.50 2.77 4.42
N ASP A 14 -4.93 1.77 5.06
CA ASP A 14 -4.02 0.84 4.40
C ASP A 14 -4.81 -0.06 3.43
N LEU A 15 -4.11 -0.82 2.60
CA LEU A 15 -4.75 -1.67 1.58
C LEU A 15 -4.70 -3.16 1.95
N ASP A 16 -3.49 -3.71 2.01
CA ASP A 16 -3.25 -5.14 2.16
C ASP A 16 -3.52 -5.57 3.62
N ASP A 17 -4.32 -6.62 3.85
CA ASP A 17 -4.80 -7.06 5.16
C ASP A 17 -5.66 -6.03 5.94
N THR A 18 -6.04 -4.90 5.29
CA THR A 18 -6.96 -3.90 5.84
C THR A 18 -8.26 -3.80 5.03
N LEU A 19 -8.18 -3.58 3.73
CA LEU A 19 -9.31 -3.61 2.78
C LEU A 19 -9.33 -4.90 1.98
N LEU A 20 -8.14 -5.46 1.70
CA LEU A 20 -7.95 -6.73 1.01
C LEU A 20 -7.61 -7.83 2.01
N ASP A 21 -8.27 -8.96 1.89
CA ASP A 21 -8.03 -10.17 2.67
C ASP A 21 -7.04 -11.08 1.93
N TRP A 22 -5.84 -11.22 2.50
CA TRP A 22 -4.78 -12.09 1.99
C TRP A 22 -4.80 -13.49 2.58
N SER A 23 -5.73 -13.81 3.49
CA SER A 23 -5.80 -15.09 4.18
C SER A 23 -5.95 -16.30 3.25
N GLY A 24 -6.57 -16.10 2.08
CA GLY A 24 -6.72 -17.11 1.04
C GLY A 24 -5.44 -17.37 0.23
N GLN A 25 -4.49 -16.44 0.22
CA GLN A 25 -3.30 -16.51 -0.60
C GLN A 25 -2.20 -17.35 0.07
N GLN A 26 -1.89 -18.51 -0.49
CA GLN A 26 -0.88 -19.42 0.04
C GLN A 26 0.42 -19.42 -0.76
N ASN A 27 0.43 -18.79 -1.93
CA ASN A 27 1.60 -18.75 -2.77
C ASN A 27 2.64 -17.76 -2.21
N ARG A 28 3.92 -18.10 -2.36
CA ARG A 28 5.00 -17.20 -2.04
C ARG A 28 4.99 -16.00 -3.01
N ILE A 29 5.37 -14.83 -2.53
CA ILE A 29 5.48 -13.60 -3.34
C ILE A 29 6.25 -13.83 -4.66
N ALA A 30 7.30 -14.65 -4.63
CA ALA A 30 8.04 -15.00 -5.84
C ALA A 30 7.16 -15.74 -6.88
N ALA A 31 6.28 -16.63 -6.46
CA ALA A 31 5.39 -17.35 -7.37
C ALA A 31 4.32 -16.44 -7.98
N ILE A 32 3.83 -15.47 -7.21
CA ILE A 32 2.89 -14.45 -7.69
C ILE A 32 3.56 -13.57 -8.75
N ASN A 33 4.80 -13.15 -8.52
CA ASN A 33 5.51 -12.25 -9.42
C ASN A 33 6.10 -12.93 -10.66
N ARG A 34 6.32 -14.24 -10.64
CA ARG A 34 6.97 -14.97 -11.73
C ARG A 34 6.31 -14.79 -13.10
N PRO A 35 4.98 -14.94 -13.26
CA PRO A 35 4.34 -14.76 -14.56
C PRO A 35 4.52 -13.33 -15.12
N HIS A 36 4.50 -12.33 -14.26
CA HIS A 36 4.69 -10.93 -14.63
C HIS A 36 6.14 -10.67 -15.05
N PHE A 37 7.09 -11.19 -14.31
CA PHE A 37 8.50 -11.08 -14.64
C PHE A 37 8.82 -11.79 -15.98
N ASP A 38 8.20 -12.93 -16.25
CA ASP A 38 8.37 -13.65 -17.52
C ASP A 38 7.86 -12.83 -18.72
N LYS A 39 6.80 -12.03 -18.56
CA LYS A 39 6.33 -11.08 -19.60
C LYS A 39 7.35 -9.97 -19.83
N LEU A 40 7.85 -9.36 -18.74
CA LEU A 40 8.92 -8.37 -18.80
C LEU A 40 10.17 -8.93 -19.51
N TYR A 41 10.59 -10.14 -19.14
CA TYR A 41 11.72 -10.82 -19.80
C TYR A 41 11.48 -10.98 -21.30
N GLY A 42 10.27 -11.41 -21.69
CA GLY A 42 9.88 -11.54 -23.10
C GLY A 42 9.92 -10.22 -23.87
N TYR A 43 9.46 -9.15 -23.24
CA TYR A 43 9.54 -7.80 -23.80
C TYR A 43 10.98 -7.37 -24.04
N LEU A 44 11.86 -7.47 -23.06
CA LEU A 44 13.28 -7.11 -23.19
C LEU A 44 13.99 -7.92 -24.28
N ALA A 45 13.67 -9.21 -24.39
CA ALA A 45 14.21 -10.07 -25.45
C ALA A 45 13.73 -9.64 -26.85
N ALA A 46 12.47 -9.24 -26.99
CA ALA A 46 11.88 -8.76 -28.25
C ALA A 46 12.49 -7.42 -28.68
N GLU A 47 12.86 -6.56 -27.72
CA GLU A 47 13.58 -5.30 -27.97
C GLU A 47 15.08 -5.52 -28.31
N GLY A 48 15.52 -6.78 -28.36
CA GLY A 48 16.87 -7.15 -28.80
C GLY A 48 17.95 -7.03 -27.71
N HIS A 49 17.55 -6.98 -26.45
CA HIS A 49 18.51 -7.02 -25.34
C HIS A 49 19.08 -8.42 -25.16
N SER A 50 20.39 -8.52 -24.94
CA SER A 50 21.06 -9.78 -24.58
C SER A 50 20.78 -10.07 -23.10
N LEU A 51 19.93 -11.07 -22.84
CA LEU A 51 19.51 -11.40 -21.49
C LEU A 51 20.25 -12.64 -20.95
N PRO A 52 20.48 -12.71 -19.64
CA PRO A 52 20.99 -13.92 -18.99
C PRO A 52 19.93 -15.03 -18.99
N ASP A 53 20.27 -16.19 -18.43
CA ASP A 53 19.27 -17.22 -18.14
C ASP A 53 18.09 -16.64 -17.35
N ARG A 54 16.88 -17.03 -17.73
CA ARG A 54 15.64 -16.45 -17.17
C ARG A 54 15.49 -16.66 -15.67
N ASP A 55 15.86 -17.84 -15.16
CA ASP A 55 15.74 -18.15 -13.73
C ASP A 55 16.82 -17.42 -12.95
N VAL A 56 18.01 -17.31 -13.48
CA VAL A 56 19.10 -16.51 -12.87
C VAL A 56 18.68 -15.05 -12.78
N PHE A 57 18.10 -14.50 -13.83
CA PHE A 57 17.64 -13.09 -13.87
C PHE A 57 16.52 -12.83 -12.87
N PHE A 58 15.56 -13.75 -12.77
CA PHE A 58 14.46 -13.66 -11.83
C PHE A 58 14.92 -13.75 -10.36
N HIS A 59 15.79 -14.70 -10.03
CA HIS A 59 16.30 -14.83 -8.67
C HIS A 59 17.13 -13.62 -8.25
N SER A 60 17.99 -13.12 -9.14
CA SER A 60 18.74 -11.88 -8.90
C SER A 60 17.83 -10.69 -8.62
N TYR A 61 16.74 -10.54 -9.36
CA TYR A 61 15.75 -9.49 -9.10
C TYR A 61 15.19 -9.56 -7.68
N PHE A 62 14.87 -10.77 -7.17
CA PHE A 62 14.39 -10.91 -5.79
C PHE A 62 15.46 -10.58 -4.76
N ASP A 63 16.73 -10.88 -5.01
CA ASP A 63 17.82 -10.48 -4.14
C ASP A 63 17.98 -8.95 -4.12
N VAL A 64 17.86 -8.28 -5.27
CA VAL A 64 17.85 -6.81 -5.36
C VAL A 64 16.71 -6.23 -4.55
N VAL A 65 15.48 -6.72 -4.74
CA VAL A 65 14.29 -6.27 -4.00
C VAL A 65 14.46 -6.48 -2.50
N LYS A 66 14.90 -7.66 -2.06
CA LYS A 66 15.12 -7.97 -0.64
C LYS A 66 16.15 -7.02 -0.01
N ASN A 67 17.26 -6.78 -0.70
CA ASN A 67 18.30 -5.87 -0.22
C ASN A 67 17.77 -4.43 -0.15
N ALA A 68 17.05 -3.97 -1.18
CA ALA A 68 16.44 -2.64 -1.18
C ALA A 68 15.49 -2.44 0.01
N TRP A 69 14.62 -3.41 0.32
CA TRP A 69 13.74 -3.35 1.48
C TRP A 69 14.50 -3.36 2.82
N ASN A 70 15.59 -4.12 2.92
CA ASN A 70 16.40 -4.15 4.14
C ASN A 70 17.10 -2.81 4.40
N GLU A 71 17.58 -2.14 3.35
CA GLU A 71 18.18 -0.81 3.46
C GLU A 71 17.11 0.25 3.77
N ALA A 72 16.01 0.23 3.05
CA ALA A 72 14.90 1.18 3.19
C ALA A 72 14.31 1.21 4.61
N LYS A 73 14.26 0.08 5.30
CA LYS A 73 13.77 0.00 6.70
C LYS A 73 14.65 0.73 7.72
N LYS A 74 15.88 1.13 7.37
CA LYS A 74 16.77 1.81 8.31
C LYS A 74 16.36 3.25 8.55
N ASP A 75 15.75 3.89 7.57
CA ASP A 75 15.34 5.29 7.60
C ASP A 75 13.94 5.53 7.03
N TRP A 76 13.23 4.44 6.72
CA TRP A 76 11.89 4.44 6.15
C TRP A 76 11.79 5.13 4.77
N THR A 77 12.90 5.21 4.03
CA THR A 77 12.85 5.53 2.60
C THR A 77 12.11 4.44 1.83
N ALA A 78 11.53 4.80 0.70
CA ALA A 78 10.75 3.83 -0.06
C ALA A 78 11.60 3.07 -1.08
N VAL A 79 11.24 1.81 -1.28
CA VAL A 79 11.70 1.04 -2.44
C VAL A 79 10.88 1.45 -3.66
N ASN A 80 11.55 1.67 -4.79
CA ASN A 80 10.90 2.01 -6.06
C ASN A 80 11.07 0.89 -7.07
N PHE A 81 9.98 0.49 -7.73
CA PHE A 81 9.96 -0.67 -8.63
C PHE A 81 10.86 -0.48 -9.86
N ALA A 82 10.77 0.67 -10.51
CA ALA A 82 11.61 0.95 -11.67
C ALA A 82 13.11 0.92 -11.31
N GLN A 83 13.48 1.49 -10.17
CA GLN A 83 14.87 1.48 -9.69
C GLN A 83 15.38 0.07 -9.36
N THR A 84 14.55 -0.80 -8.76
CA THR A 84 14.95 -2.19 -8.51
C THR A 84 15.15 -2.97 -9.80
N LEU A 85 14.29 -2.76 -10.81
CA LEU A 85 14.48 -3.33 -12.14
C LEU A 85 15.74 -2.82 -12.81
N GLN A 86 16.00 -1.49 -12.81
CA GLN A 86 17.20 -0.90 -13.39
C GLN A 86 18.48 -1.43 -12.71
N THR A 87 18.43 -1.60 -11.39
CA THR A 87 19.55 -2.20 -10.64
C THR A 87 19.80 -3.62 -11.12
N ASN A 88 18.76 -4.46 -11.23
CA ASN A 88 18.89 -5.81 -11.74
C ASN A 88 19.40 -5.84 -13.19
N PHE A 89 18.92 -4.98 -14.06
CA PHE A 89 19.38 -4.87 -15.46
C PHE A 89 20.84 -4.52 -15.52
N THR A 90 21.29 -3.56 -14.71
CA THR A 90 22.69 -3.13 -14.64
C THR A 90 23.63 -4.24 -14.17
N LEU A 91 23.22 -5.08 -13.21
CA LEU A 91 23.98 -6.22 -12.72
C LEU A 91 24.31 -7.22 -13.85
N PHE A 92 23.46 -7.31 -14.87
CA PHE A 92 23.68 -8.17 -16.03
C PHE A 92 24.23 -7.44 -17.26
N GLY A 93 24.65 -6.18 -17.08
CA GLY A 93 25.29 -5.41 -18.15
C GLY A 93 24.34 -4.91 -19.23
N LEU A 94 23.04 -4.85 -18.96
CA LEU A 94 22.09 -4.24 -19.88
C LEU A 94 22.31 -2.72 -19.89
N ASP A 95 22.30 -2.13 -21.08
CA ASP A 95 22.36 -0.68 -21.25
C ASP A 95 20.98 -0.07 -20.92
N ILE A 96 20.83 0.41 -19.70
CA ILE A 96 19.56 0.98 -19.20
C ILE A 96 19.14 2.26 -19.97
N THR A 97 20.06 2.93 -20.69
CA THR A 97 19.72 4.12 -21.48
C THR A 97 18.96 3.75 -22.76
N ARG A 98 18.99 2.47 -23.15
CA ARG A 98 18.26 1.92 -24.29
C ARG A 98 16.97 1.23 -23.94
N ILE A 99 16.62 1.16 -22.63
CA ILE A 99 15.41 0.52 -22.16
C ILE A 99 14.38 1.61 -21.84
N ASP A 100 13.25 1.55 -22.54
CA ASP A 100 12.07 2.33 -22.15
C ASP A 100 11.49 1.72 -20.87
N MET A 101 11.75 2.37 -19.73
CA MET A 101 11.33 1.89 -18.42
C MET A 101 9.80 1.94 -18.24
N GLU A 102 9.12 2.89 -18.87
CA GLU A 102 7.65 2.95 -18.82
C GLU A 102 7.05 1.75 -19.59
N ALA A 103 7.53 1.49 -20.79
CA ALA A 103 7.13 0.31 -21.57
C ALA A 103 7.48 -1.00 -20.84
N ALA A 104 8.65 -1.09 -20.18
CA ALA A 104 9.04 -2.24 -19.39
C ALA A 104 8.11 -2.49 -18.19
N LEU A 105 7.70 -1.43 -17.49
CA LEU A 105 6.72 -1.53 -16.40
C LEU A 105 5.35 -1.97 -16.93
N HIS A 106 4.90 -1.46 -18.07
CA HIS A 106 3.67 -1.93 -18.72
C HIS A 106 3.76 -3.39 -19.17
N ALA A 107 4.94 -3.81 -19.69
CA ALA A 107 5.17 -5.19 -20.09
C ALA A 107 5.19 -6.18 -18.90
N TYR A 108 5.45 -5.70 -17.70
CA TYR A 108 5.29 -6.51 -16.47
C TYR A 108 3.83 -6.96 -16.30
N ASP A 109 2.88 -6.20 -16.83
CA ASP A 109 1.44 -6.52 -16.89
C ASP A 109 0.87 -6.98 -15.55
N TRP A 110 1.02 -6.12 -14.53
CA TRP A 110 0.52 -6.40 -13.20
C TRP A 110 -1.00 -6.57 -13.19
N GLN A 111 -1.50 -7.52 -12.44
CA GLN A 111 -2.92 -7.83 -12.30
C GLN A 111 -3.27 -8.03 -10.82
N ALA A 112 -4.56 -8.03 -10.50
CA ALA A 112 -5.03 -8.42 -9.18
C ALA A 112 -4.53 -9.83 -8.83
N THR A 113 -4.00 -9.96 -7.62
CA THR A 113 -3.42 -11.23 -7.14
C THR A 113 -4.53 -12.27 -6.98
N PRO A 114 -4.40 -13.47 -7.60
CA PRO A 114 -5.35 -14.55 -7.41
C PRO A 114 -5.54 -14.88 -5.92
N GLU A 115 -6.73 -15.30 -5.53
CA GLU A 115 -7.08 -15.73 -4.16
C GLU A 115 -7.03 -14.60 -3.11
N VAL A 116 -6.65 -13.37 -3.48
CA VAL A 116 -6.84 -12.19 -2.66
C VAL A 116 -8.22 -11.61 -2.95
N THR A 117 -8.97 -11.29 -1.91
CA THR A 117 -10.34 -10.77 -2.04
C THR A 117 -10.53 -9.54 -1.17
N LEU A 118 -11.64 -8.84 -1.33
CA LEU A 118 -12.04 -7.82 -0.35
C LEU A 118 -12.53 -8.51 0.94
N TYR A 119 -12.30 -7.88 2.10
CA TYR A 119 -13.10 -8.22 3.28
C TYR A 119 -14.58 -8.00 2.97
N GLN A 120 -15.45 -8.82 3.56
CA GLN A 120 -16.87 -8.87 3.23
C GLN A 120 -17.57 -7.53 3.41
N ASP A 121 -17.13 -6.72 4.34
CA ASP A 121 -17.70 -5.42 4.70
C ASP A 121 -16.98 -4.21 4.09
N THR A 122 -15.94 -4.41 3.29
CA THR A 122 -15.19 -3.31 2.65
C THR A 122 -16.10 -2.41 1.82
N ILE A 123 -16.83 -2.93 0.85
CA ILE A 123 -17.73 -2.12 0.00
C ILE A 123 -18.84 -1.47 0.82
N PRO A 124 -19.58 -2.18 1.69
CA PRO A 124 -20.60 -1.56 2.54
C PRO A 124 -20.09 -0.39 3.39
N VAL A 125 -18.88 -0.50 3.94
CA VAL A 125 -18.25 0.57 4.72
C VAL A 125 -17.89 1.75 3.82
N LEU A 126 -17.18 1.53 2.70
CA LEU A 126 -16.82 2.58 1.75
C LEU A 126 -18.05 3.32 1.21
N ASP A 127 -19.12 2.60 0.84
CA ASP A 127 -20.41 3.17 0.43
C ASP A 127 -21.00 4.09 1.51
N THR A 128 -20.94 3.66 2.77
CA THR A 128 -21.50 4.43 3.88
C THR A 128 -20.67 5.69 4.12
N LEU A 129 -19.34 5.59 4.11
CA LEU A 129 -18.46 6.75 4.23
C LEU A 129 -18.71 7.77 3.12
N ARG A 130 -18.86 7.32 1.87
CA ARG A 130 -19.19 8.20 0.73
C ARG A 130 -20.56 8.88 0.90
N ARG A 131 -21.59 8.14 1.31
CA ARG A 131 -22.92 8.73 1.60
C ARG A 131 -22.88 9.75 2.72
N GLN A 132 -22.04 9.55 3.71
CA GLN A 132 -21.83 10.48 4.83
C GLN A 132 -20.83 11.59 4.50
N GLN A 133 -20.36 11.66 3.24
CA GLN A 133 -19.47 12.71 2.72
C GLN A 133 -18.10 12.76 3.37
N TYR A 134 -17.60 11.66 3.95
CA TYR A 134 -16.21 11.57 4.34
C TYR A 134 -15.29 11.60 3.11
N LYS A 135 -14.16 12.27 3.23
CA LYS A 135 -13.04 12.11 2.31
C LYS A 135 -12.35 10.77 2.59
N ILE A 136 -11.99 10.05 1.54
CA ILE A 136 -11.41 8.71 1.69
C ILE A 136 -10.01 8.70 1.05
N GLY A 137 -9.00 8.35 1.82
CA GLY A 137 -7.62 8.20 1.37
C GLY A 137 -7.14 6.75 1.42
N LEU A 138 -6.18 6.42 0.57
CA LEU A 138 -5.45 5.16 0.59
C LEU A 138 -3.95 5.43 0.69
N ILE A 139 -3.27 4.77 1.63
CA ILE A 139 -1.81 4.83 1.79
C ILE A 139 -1.27 3.41 1.93
N THR A 140 -0.52 2.92 0.95
CA THR A 140 0.05 1.57 0.99
C THR A 140 1.58 1.57 0.87
N ASN A 141 2.25 0.73 1.66
CA ASN A 141 3.67 0.48 1.53
C ASN A 141 3.91 -0.49 0.35
N SER A 142 4.02 0.08 -0.83
CA SER A 142 4.24 -0.65 -2.07
C SER A 142 5.38 -0.01 -2.87
N MET A 143 6.28 -0.83 -3.40
CA MET A 143 7.30 -0.34 -4.34
C MET A 143 6.72 -0.02 -5.72
N MET A 144 5.54 -0.58 -6.05
CA MET A 144 4.86 -0.36 -7.33
C MET A 144 4.29 1.05 -7.41
N PRO A 145 4.32 1.70 -8.58
CA PRO A 145 3.66 2.99 -8.77
C PRO A 145 2.15 2.84 -8.64
N MET A 146 1.47 3.91 -8.25
CA MET A 146 0.03 3.87 -7.94
C MET A 146 -0.82 3.41 -9.12
N TRP A 147 -0.44 3.74 -10.36
CA TRP A 147 -1.18 3.28 -11.53
C TRP A 147 -1.24 1.74 -11.67
N MET A 148 -0.21 1.03 -11.20
CA MET A 148 -0.24 -0.45 -11.17
C MET A 148 -1.18 -0.96 -10.08
N ARG A 149 -1.17 -0.34 -8.89
CA ARG A 149 -2.13 -0.66 -7.83
C ARG A 149 -3.57 -0.29 -8.22
N ASP A 150 -3.77 0.77 -9.03
CA ASP A 150 -5.08 1.14 -9.58
C ASP A 150 -5.69 0.05 -10.47
N ILE A 151 -4.87 -0.80 -11.12
CA ILE A 151 -5.35 -1.99 -11.84
C ILE A 151 -6.06 -2.95 -10.88
N GLU A 152 -5.45 -3.21 -9.73
CA GLU A 152 -6.04 -4.07 -8.69
C GLU A 152 -7.30 -3.43 -8.10
N LEU A 153 -7.24 -2.16 -7.70
CA LEU A 153 -8.38 -1.45 -7.12
C LEU A 153 -9.57 -1.45 -8.07
N ARG A 154 -9.32 -1.32 -9.38
CA ARG A 154 -10.37 -1.41 -10.41
C ARG A 154 -10.92 -2.82 -10.51
N ALA A 155 -10.07 -3.85 -10.48
CA ALA A 155 -10.51 -5.24 -10.54
C ALA A 155 -11.37 -5.62 -9.32
N TYR A 156 -11.08 -5.06 -8.15
CA TYR A 156 -11.89 -5.23 -6.93
C TYR A 156 -13.12 -4.29 -6.88
N GLY A 157 -13.26 -3.35 -7.81
CA GLY A 157 -14.39 -2.42 -7.87
C GLY A 157 -14.36 -1.32 -6.81
N ILE A 158 -13.19 -1.02 -6.25
CA ILE A 158 -13.05 -0.03 -5.17
C ILE A 158 -12.26 1.23 -5.56
N LEU A 159 -11.75 1.31 -6.80
CA LEU A 159 -10.93 2.44 -7.25
C LEU A 159 -11.59 3.80 -7.02
N ASP A 160 -12.88 3.92 -7.36
CA ASP A 160 -13.60 5.19 -7.40
C ASP A 160 -14.04 5.70 -6.01
N TYR A 161 -13.79 4.92 -4.96
CA TYR A 161 -14.07 5.37 -3.59
C TYR A 161 -13.03 6.35 -3.04
N PHE A 162 -11.81 6.39 -3.58
CA PHE A 162 -10.72 7.14 -2.99
C PHE A 162 -10.55 8.52 -3.62
N ASP A 163 -10.53 9.56 -2.79
CA ASP A 163 -10.18 10.93 -3.20
C ASP A 163 -8.66 11.09 -3.38
N VAL A 164 -7.87 10.35 -2.60
CA VAL A 164 -6.41 10.32 -2.67
C VAL A 164 -5.91 8.88 -2.54
N ARG A 165 -4.92 8.52 -3.34
CA ARG A 165 -4.27 7.20 -3.28
C ARG A 165 -2.76 7.41 -3.40
N LEU A 166 -1.98 6.85 -2.46
CA LEU A 166 -0.53 6.97 -2.41
C LEU A 166 0.14 5.61 -2.22
N THR A 167 1.19 5.37 -2.98
CA THR A 167 2.16 4.31 -2.68
C THR A 167 3.44 4.90 -2.12
N SER A 168 4.11 4.16 -1.27
CA SER A 168 5.43 4.58 -0.79
C SER A 168 6.42 4.76 -1.95
N GLY A 169 6.37 3.89 -2.97
CA GLY A 169 7.25 3.95 -4.14
C GLY A 169 7.17 5.25 -4.94
N ASP A 170 5.98 5.90 -4.97
CA ASP A 170 5.80 7.19 -5.64
C ASP A 170 6.21 8.37 -4.75
N ILE A 171 5.99 8.26 -3.42
CA ILE A 171 6.24 9.34 -2.46
C ILE A 171 7.71 9.41 -2.03
N GLY A 172 8.44 8.30 -2.08
CA GLY A 172 9.82 8.21 -1.63
C GLY A 172 9.98 7.88 -0.14
N PHE A 173 8.88 7.83 0.63
CA PHE A 173 8.86 7.44 2.04
C PHE A 173 7.75 6.42 2.29
N MET A 174 8.03 5.45 3.17
CA MET A 174 7.05 4.44 3.56
C MET A 174 6.56 4.66 5.00
N LYS A 175 5.37 4.21 5.31
CA LYS A 175 4.86 4.13 6.68
C LYS A 175 5.87 3.35 7.56
N PRO A 176 6.22 3.80 8.76
CA PRO A 176 5.59 4.86 9.57
C PRO A 176 6.15 6.28 9.34
N HIS A 177 6.97 6.53 8.32
CA HIS A 177 7.52 7.88 8.10
C HIS A 177 6.40 8.92 7.94
N PRO A 178 6.44 10.06 8.66
CA PRO A 178 5.35 11.04 8.68
C PRO A 178 5.01 11.64 7.30
N ALA A 179 6.00 11.79 6.42
CA ALA A 179 5.84 12.45 5.14
C ALA A 179 4.71 11.86 4.27
N ILE A 180 4.50 10.52 4.28
CA ILE A 180 3.45 9.91 3.45
C ILE A 180 2.05 10.23 3.97
N TYR A 181 1.87 10.32 5.31
CA TYR A 181 0.60 10.72 5.93
C TYR A 181 0.33 12.21 5.71
N GLU A 182 1.34 13.07 5.94
CA GLU A 182 1.24 14.51 5.73
C GLU A 182 0.90 14.84 4.27
N GLN A 183 1.48 14.12 3.31
CA GLN A 183 1.15 14.25 1.90
C GLN A 183 -0.31 13.91 1.62
N ALA A 184 -0.83 12.81 2.17
CA ALA A 184 -2.23 12.41 2.01
C ALA A 184 -3.17 13.45 2.62
N LEU A 185 -2.90 13.90 3.84
CA LEU A 185 -3.68 14.94 4.53
C LEU A 185 -3.69 16.26 3.77
N SER A 186 -2.53 16.67 3.22
CA SER A 186 -2.40 17.87 2.38
C SER A 186 -3.27 17.77 1.13
N LEU A 187 -3.23 16.66 0.43
CA LEU A 187 -4.04 16.43 -0.79
C LEU A 187 -5.54 16.35 -0.48
N LEU A 188 -5.90 15.81 0.68
CA LEU A 188 -7.28 15.79 1.16
C LEU A 188 -7.75 17.14 1.72
N HIS A 189 -6.84 18.08 1.99
CA HIS A 189 -7.11 19.33 2.68
C HIS A 189 -7.82 19.11 4.02
N VAL A 190 -7.25 18.25 4.87
CA VAL A 190 -7.78 17.90 6.18
C VAL A 190 -6.66 17.96 7.23
N ASP A 191 -6.96 18.53 8.39
CA ASP A 191 -6.05 18.51 9.54
C ASP A 191 -5.97 17.08 10.11
N ALA A 192 -4.80 16.65 10.59
CA ALA A 192 -4.60 15.32 11.17
C ALA A 192 -5.60 15.00 12.29
N ALA A 193 -5.86 15.95 13.21
CA ALA A 193 -6.81 15.79 14.32
C ALA A 193 -8.29 15.62 13.86
N ARG A 194 -8.56 15.69 12.57
CA ARG A 194 -9.88 15.52 11.95
C ARG A 194 -9.91 14.32 11.00
N ALA A 195 -8.93 13.44 11.09
CA ALA A 195 -8.83 12.28 10.25
C ALA A 195 -8.51 11.02 11.08
N VAL A 196 -9.01 9.90 10.59
CA VAL A 196 -8.76 8.56 11.13
C VAL A 196 -7.87 7.82 10.16
N PHE A 197 -6.91 7.05 10.66
CA PHE A 197 -6.16 6.07 9.87
C PHE A 197 -6.50 4.66 10.34
N VAL A 198 -6.85 3.80 9.41
CA VAL A 198 -7.16 2.38 9.65
C VAL A 198 -6.09 1.52 8.97
N GLY A 199 -5.43 0.65 9.71
CA GLY A 199 -4.41 -0.26 9.17
C GLY A 199 -4.19 -1.46 10.07
N ASP A 200 -3.55 -2.51 9.55
CA ASP A 200 -3.34 -3.78 10.24
C ASP A 200 -2.00 -3.87 10.98
N ARG A 201 -1.00 -3.06 10.60
CA ARG A 201 0.37 -3.17 11.13
C ARG A 201 0.69 -2.15 12.20
N PRO A 202 0.82 -2.56 13.50
CA PRO A 202 1.13 -1.63 14.57
C PRO A 202 2.35 -0.75 14.28
N ALA A 203 3.48 -1.35 13.89
CA ALA A 203 4.74 -0.64 13.68
C ALA A 203 4.74 0.33 12.47
N ASN A 204 3.89 0.11 11.48
CA ASN A 204 3.80 0.95 10.30
C ASN A 204 2.62 1.92 10.39
N ASP A 205 1.43 1.37 10.60
CA ASP A 205 0.17 2.10 10.46
C ASP A 205 -0.16 2.92 11.72
N ILE A 206 -0.11 2.26 12.87
CA ILE A 206 -0.49 2.87 14.13
C ILE A 206 0.60 3.84 14.62
N ALA A 207 1.86 3.40 14.61
CA ALA A 207 2.97 4.25 15.02
C ALA A 207 3.05 5.52 14.15
N GLY A 208 2.88 5.37 12.82
CA GLY A 208 2.91 6.50 11.89
C GLY A 208 1.71 7.43 12.06
N ALA A 209 0.50 6.90 12.18
CA ALA A 209 -0.71 7.68 12.43
C ALA A 209 -0.62 8.49 13.73
N ASN A 210 -0.19 7.85 14.82
CA ASN A 210 0.03 8.50 16.11
C ASN A 210 1.06 9.64 16.03
N ALA A 211 2.18 9.41 15.29
CA ALA A 211 3.25 10.39 15.15
C ALA A 211 2.80 11.70 14.49
N VAL A 212 1.80 11.64 13.60
CA VAL A 212 1.26 12.82 12.91
C VAL A 212 -0.03 13.35 13.54
N GLY A 213 -0.54 12.71 14.60
CA GLY A 213 -1.74 13.14 15.32
C GLY A 213 -3.06 12.77 14.68
N LEU A 214 -3.09 11.72 13.87
CA LEU A 214 -4.30 11.06 13.40
C LEU A 214 -4.92 10.23 14.52
N VAL A 215 -6.23 10.02 14.49
CA VAL A 215 -6.87 8.97 15.29
C VAL A 215 -6.51 7.62 14.65
N SER A 216 -5.87 6.75 15.42
CA SER A 216 -5.38 5.47 14.94
C SER A 216 -6.33 4.32 15.26
N VAL A 217 -6.65 3.52 14.25
CA VAL A 217 -7.52 2.34 14.37
C VAL A 217 -6.77 1.12 13.86
N LEU A 218 -6.49 0.19 14.75
CA LEU A 218 -5.89 -1.09 14.38
C LEU A 218 -6.96 -2.05 13.87
N MET A 219 -6.84 -2.48 12.62
CA MET A 219 -7.59 -3.59 12.05
C MET A 219 -6.90 -4.89 12.45
N SER A 220 -7.55 -5.72 13.28
CA SER A 220 -6.99 -6.95 13.84
C SER A 220 -7.96 -8.11 13.66
N PRO A 221 -8.20 -8.59 12.43
CA PRO A 221 -9.06 -9.74 12.19
C PRO A 221 -8.46 -11.01 12.81
N PRO A 222 -9.27 -12.02 13.15
CA PRO A 222 -8.83 -13.18 13.94
C PRO A 222 -7.68 -14.02 13.37
N HIS A 223 -7.42 -13.92 12.06
CA HIS A 223 -6.33 -14.65 11.39
C HIS A 223 -5.00 -13.88 11.42
N LEU A 224 -5.00 -12.58 11.74
CA LEU A 224 -3.79 -11.78 11.90
C LEU A 224 -3.42 -11.69 13.37
N HIS A 225 -2.16 -11.96 13.67
CA HIS A 225 -1.60 -11.85 14.99
C HIS A 225 -0.37 -10.93 14.91
N HIS A 226 -0.55 -9.68 15.30
CA HIS A 226 0.55 -8.72 15.42
C HIS A 226 0.86 -8.46 16.89
N GLU A 227 2.14 -8.47 17.22
CA GLU A 227 2.59 -7.98 18.53
C GLU A 227 2.42 -6.45 18.55
N ILE A 228 1.68 -5.96 19.52
CA ILE A 228 1.41 -4.52 19.66
C ILE A 228 2.60 -3.82 20.33
N GLU A 229 3.42 -4.58 21.09
CA GLU A 229 4.55 -4.07 21.86
C GLU A 229 4.16 -2.80 22.66
N ASP A 230 4.94 -1.72 22.54
CA ASP A 230 4.68 -0.43 23.20
C ASP A 230 3.80 0.52 22.36
N ILE A 231 3.29 0.05 21.20
CA ILE A 231 2.48 0.86 20.29
C ILE A 231 1.01 0.76 20.68
N GLN A 232 0.41 1.88 21.08
CA GLN A 232 -0.98 1.92 21.51
C GLN A 232 -1.85 2.54 20.40
N PRO A 233 -2.77 1.77 19.79
CA PRO A 233 -3.82 2.33 18.94
C PRO A 233 -4.86 3.04 19.80
N ASP A 234 -5.49 4.08 19.28
CA ASP A 234 -6.64 4.71 19.93
C ASP A 234 -7.83 3.74 19.99
N PHE A 235 -8.01 2.93 18.94
CA PHE A 235 -9.07 1.92 18.87
C PHE A 235 -8.57 0.65 18.17
N ILE A 236 -9.23 -0.47 18.47
CA ILE A 236 -9.01 -1.76 17.80
C ILE A 236 -10.36 -2.25 17.29
N ILE A 237 -10.38 -2.67 16.04
CA ILE A 237 -11.53 -3.31 15.38
C ILE A 237 -11.11 -4.68 14.82
N THR A 238 -12.05 -5.61 14.73
CA THR A 238 -11.83 -6.96 14.16
C THR A 238 -12.44 -7.11 12.78
N GLN A 239 -13.33 -6.20 12.42
CA GLN A 239 -13.96 -6.09 11.10
C GLN A 239 -14.23 -4.61 10.79
N LEU A 240 -14.20 -4.25 9.50
CA LEU A 240 -14.33 -2.85 9.07
C LEU A 240 -15.66 -2.22 9.46
N GLY A 241 -16.74 -3.00 9.54
CA GLY A 241 -18.06 -2.50 9.94
C GLY A 241 -18.09 -1.84 11.31
N GLU A 242 -17.18 -2.21 12.22
CA GLU A 242 -17.06 -1.60 13.56
C GLU A 242 -16.55 -0.15 13.51
N LEU A 243 -15.95 0.26 12.38
CA LEU A 243 -15.51 1.64 12.17
C LEU A 243 -16.68 2.64 12.15
N LEU A 244 -17.84 2.25 11.64
CA LEU A 244 -18.97 3.17 11.49
C LEU A 244 -19.51 3.69 12.83
N PRO A 245 -19.87 2.84 13.82
CA PRO A 245 -20.30 3.32 15.14
C PRO A 245 -19.16 4.05 15.88
N LEU A 246 -17.89 3.69 15.63
CA LEU A 246 -16.76 4.41 16.17
C LEU A 246 -16.73 5.87 15.68
N LEU A 247 -16.87 6.09 14.36
CA LEU A 247 -16.92 7.43 13.78
C LEU A 247 -18.09 8.24 14.32
N GLU A 248 -19.27 7.61 14.52
CA GLU A 248 -20.42 8.28 15.16
C GLU A 248 -20.10 8.72 16.58
N SER A 249 -19.37 7.91 17.35
CA SER A 249 -18.97 8.28 18.72
C SER A 249 -17.99 9.45 18.74
N LEU A 250 -17.04 9.50 17.80
CA LEU A 250 -16.07 10.59 17.66
C LEU A 250 -16.70 11.91 17.17
N GLN A 251 -17.88 11.87 16.53
CA GLN A 251 -18.62 13.05 16.11
C GLN A 251 -19.41 13.68 17.26
N ASN A 252 -19.83 12.89 18.25
CA ASN A 252 -20.73 13.27 19.31
C ASN A 252 -20.04 13.58 20.66
N GLY A 253 -18.74 13.28 20.79
CA GLY A 253 -17.94 13.52 21.98
C GLY A 253 -17.13 14.80 21.89
#